data_085e42d58aa860a66c295adeaef4cce1
#
_entry.id   085e42d58aa860a66c295adeaef4cce1
#
_cell.length_a   1.000
_cell.length_b   1.000
_cell.length_c   1.000
_cell.angle_alpha   90.00
_cell.angle_beta   90.00
_cell.angle_gamma   90.00
#
_symmetry.space_group_name_H-M   'P 1'
#
loop_
_entity.id
_entity.type
_entity.pdbx_description
1 polymer ?
#
loop_
_entity_poly.entity_id
_entity_poly.type
_entity_poly.pdbx_seq_one_letter_code
_entity_poly.pdbx_strand_id
1 'polypeptide(L)'
;DDDTVIVHPSERGRIKQMLLKIGWPAEDLAGYVDGESHPIELRQDGWELRDYQQLAADSFWAGGSGVVVLPCGAGKTIVGAAAMAKAGATTLILVTNTVAGRQWKRELIARTSLTEEEIGEYSGAKKEIRPVTIATYQVMTTKRQGIYPHLEVFDSRDWGLIIYDEVHL
;
A
#
# COMPACT_ATOMS: atom_id res chain seq x y z
N ASP A 1 -9.04 -35.10 7.35
CA ASP A 1 -8.58 -34.45 8.59
C ASP A 1 -9.68 -33.50 9.05
N ASP A 2 -10.19 -33.73 10.25
CA ASP A 2 -11.36 -33.04 10.82
C ASP A 2 -11.06 -31.59 11.26
N ASP A 3 -9.83 -31.11 11.06
CA ASP A 3 -9.36 -29.80 11.54
C ASP A 3 -9.26 -28.72 10.46
N THR A 4 -9.81 -28.96 9.28
CA THR A 4 -9.76 -28.02 8.16
C THR A 4 -11.12 -27.39 7.91
N VAL A 5 -11.19 -26.05 7.92
CA VAL A 5 -12.41 -25.30 7.61
C VAL A 5 -12.22 -24.55 6.30
N ILE A 6 -13.15 -24.75 5.35
CA ILE A 6 -13.17 -23.98 4.10
C ILE A 6 -13.98 -22.71 4.33
N VAL A 7 -13.38 -21.57 4.00
CA VAL A 7 -13.94 -20.24 4.25
C VAL A 7 -14.04 -19.47 2.94
N HIS A 8 -15.12 -18.70 2.75
CA HIS A 8 -15.22 -17.82 1.61
C HIS A 8 -14.20 -16.67 1.73
N PRO A 9 -13.50 -16.25 0.66
CA PRO A 9 -12.49 -15.19 0.70
C PRO A 9 -12.95 -13.89 1.36
N SER A 10 -14.22 -13.49 1.20
CA SER A 10 -14.79 -12.28 1.81
C SER A 10 -14.82 -12.32 3.36
N GLU A 11 -14.77 -13.50 3.97
CA GLU A 11 -14.79 -13.68 5.42
C GLU A 11 -13.38 -13.69 6.05
N ARG A 12 -12.34 -13.68 5.23
CA ARG A 12 -10.93 -13.79 5.65
C ARG A 12 -10.57 -12.80 6.76
N GLY A 13 -10.87 -11.52 6.57
CA GLY A 13 -10.56 -10.48 7.55
C GLY A 13 -11.34 -10.65 8.85
N ARG A 14 -12.62 -11.00 8.77
CA ARG A 14 -13.48 -11.23 9.93
C ARG A 14 -13.00 -12.41 10.78
N ILE A 15 -12.64 -13.49 10.15
CA ILE A 15 -12.14 -14.68 10.85
C ILE A 15 -10.81 -14.40 11.53
N LYS A 16 -9.87 -13.72 10.87
CA LYS A 16 -8.62 -13.31 11.49
C LYS A 16 -8.84 -12.47 12.75
N GLN A 17 -9.74 -11.50 12.68
CA GLN A 17 -10.08 -10.67 13.85
C GLN A 17 -10.74 -11.49 14.97
N MET A 18 -11.61 -12.42 14.64
CA MET A 18 -12.23 -13.30 15.65
C MET A 18 -11.19 -14.19 16.32
N LEU A 19 -10.31 -14.82 15.54
CA LEU A 19 -9.25 -15.67 16.08
C LEU A 19 -8.29 -14.88 16.98
N LEU A 20 -7.92 -13.69 16.58
CA LEU A 20 -7.10 -12.79 17.39
C LEU A 20 -7.76 -12.47 18.75
N LYS A 21 -9.07 -12.18 18.75
CA LYS A 21 -9.84 -11.88 19.98
C LYS A 21 -9.88 -13.02 20.98
N ILE A 22 -9.85 -14.26 20.50
CA ILE A 22 -9.86 -15.45 21.38
C ILE A 22 -8.44 -15.97 21.68
N GLY A 23 -7.40 -15.21 21.31
CA GLY A 23 -6.01 -15.55 21.62
C GLY A 23 -5.37 -16.57 20.66
N TRP A 24 -5.97 -16.83 19.53
CA TRP A 24 -5.47 -17.73 18.47
C TRP A 24 -5.17 -16.96 17.19
N PRO A 25 -4.07 -16.20 17.13
CA PRO A 25 -3.71 -15.47 15.91
C PRO A 25 -3.42 -16.47 14.79
N ALA A 26 -4.11 -16.29 13.66
CA ALA A 26 -3.87 -17.10 12.48
C ALA A 26 -2.71 -16.54 11.67
N GLU A 27 -1.80 -17.39 11.24
CA GLU A 27 -0.86 -17.08 10.17
C GLU A 27 -1.62 -17.10 8.84
N ASP A 28 -1.52 -16.01 8.10
CA ASP A 28 -2.26 -15.82 6.87
C ASP A 28 -1.34 -16.04 5.67
N LEU A 29 -1.36 -17.24 5.14
CA LEU A 29 -0.53 -17.67 4.01
C LEU A 29 -1.26 -17.65 2.66
N ALA A 30 -2.56 -17.38 2.65
CA ALA A 30 -3.38 -17.52 1.46
C ALA A 30 -3.48 -16.23 0.66
N GLY A 31 -3.30 -16.32 -0.67
CA GLY A 31 -3.58 -15.25 -1.61
C GLY A 31 -2.60 -14.08 -1.59
N TYR A 32 -1.39 -14.28 -1.07
CA TYR A 32 -0.28 -13.38 -1.32
C TYR A 32 0.36 -13.74 -2.65
N VAL A 33 0.61 -12.74 -3.47
CA VAL A 33 1.40 -12.81 -4.69
C VAL A 33 2.60 -11.88 -4.53
N ASP A 34 3.74 -12.23 -5.12
CA ASP A 34 4.94 -11.39 -5.03
C ASP A 34 4.75 -10.06 -5.77
N GLY A 35 3.73 -9.99 -6.62
CA GLY A 35 3.45 -8.85 -7.46
C GLY A 35 4.34 -8.80 -8.70
N GLU A 36 4.05 -7.85 -9.58
CA GLU A 36 4.87 -7.58 -10.75
C GLU A 36 6.16 -6.85 -10.32
N SER A 37 7.32 -7.39 -10.69
CA SER A 37 8.62 -6.79 -10.34
C SER A 37 8.76 -5.39 -10.92
N HIS A 38 9.09 -4.44 -10.06
CA HIS A 38 9.40 -3.06 -10.43
C HIS A 38 10.46 -2.50 -9.46
N PRO A 39 11.77 -2.63 -9.78
CA PRO A 39 12.83 -2.19 -8.90
C PRO A 39 12.76 -0.70 -8.60
N ILE A 40 12.83 -0.36 -7.32
CA ILE A 40 12.79 1.01 -6.82
C ILE A 40 13.97 1.19 -5.87
N GLU A 41 14.77 2.22 -6.09
CA GLU A 41 15.91 2.54 -5.24
C GLU A 41 15.71 3.89 -4.55
N LEU A 42 16.12 4.00 -3.29
CA LEU A 42 16.18 5.28 -2.59
C LEU A 42 17.38 6.08 -3.08
N ARG A 43 17.16 7.35 -3.43
CA ARG A 43 18.21 8.33 -3.70
C ARG A 43 18.48 9.14 -2.43
N GLN A 44 19.54 8.83 -1.72
CA GLN A 44 19.92 9.48 -0.46
C GLN A 44 20.89 10.63 -0.69
N ASP A 45 20.66 11.43 -1.73
CA ASP A 45 21.49 12.58 -2.07
C ASP A 45 21.22 13.74 -1.10
N GLY A 46 22.10 13.91 -0.11
CA GLY A 46 22.01 14.98 0.90
C GLY A 46 20.97 14.76 1.99
N TRP A 47 20.42 13.56 2.13
CA TRP A 47 19.56 13.13 3.23
C TRP A 47 19.73 11.64 3.51
N GLU A 48 19.37 11.22 4.69
CA GLU A 48 19.41 9.81 5.11
C GLU A 48 18.10 9.43 5.80
N LEU A 49 17.78 8.14 5.74
CA LEU A 49 16.70 7.60 6.58
C LEU A 49 17.08 7.76 8.05
N ARG A 50 16.16 8.27 8.84
CA ARG A 50 16.31 8.28 10.30
C ARG A 50 16.13 6.87 10.85
N ASP A 51 16.76 6.56 11.98
CA ASP A 51 16.72 5.22 12.58
C ASP A 51 15.30 4.67 12.74
N TYR A 52 14.37 5.50 13.19
CA TYR A 52 12.97 5.08 13.35
C TYR A 52 12.26 4.82 12.02
N GLN A 53 12.62 5.52 10.95
CA GLN A 53 12.06 5.30 9.61
C GLN A 53 12.58 3.99 9.02
N GLN A 54 13.86 3.73 9.18
CA GLN A 54 14.48 2.47 8.79
C GLN A 54 13.87 1.31 9.58
N LEU A 55 13.77 1.42 10.90
CA LEU A 55 13.18 0.42 11.77
C LEU A 55 11.72 0.12 11.39
N ALA A 56 10.93 1.16 11.07
CA ALA A 56 9.54 0.98 10.64
C ALA A 56 9.43 0.20 9.34
N ALA A 57 10.27 0.54 8.34
CA ALA A 57 10.30 -0.17 7.06
C ALA A 57 10.78 -1.62 7.20
N ASP A 58 11.78 -1.86 8.06
CA ASP A 58 12.32 -3.20 8.34
C ASP A 58 11.30 -4.08 9.05
N SER A 59 10.62 -3.54 10.06
CA SER A 59 9.59 -4.24 10.82
C SER A 59 8.38 -4.59 9.95
N PHE A 60 7.96 -3.65 9.09
CA PHE A 60 6.90 -3.90 8.11
C PHE A 60 7.30 -5.04 7.17
N TRP A 61 8.49 -4.98 6.61
CA TRP A 61 8.99 -6.00 5.67
C TRP A 61 9.08 -7.39 6.31
N ALA A 62 9.60 -7.46 7.53
CA ALA A 62 9.70 -8.73 8.27
C ALA A 62 8.33 -9.33 8.60
N GLY A 63 7.32 -8.48 8.87
CA GLY A 63 5.96 -8.91 9.17
C GLY A 63 5.06 -9.15 7.95
N GLY A 64 5.47 -8.71 6.76
CA GLY A 64 4.70 -8.79 5.51
C GLY A 64 3.47 -7.88 5.45
N SER A 65 2.99 -7.40 6.57
CA SER A 65 1.90 -6.41 6.68
C SER A 65 1.94 -5.72 8.04
N GLY A 66 1.38 -4.52 8.15
CA GLY A 66 1.37 -3.81 9.42
C GLY A 66 0.84 -2.38 9.32
N VAL A 67 0.77 -1.72 10.47
CA VAL A 67 0.39 -0.31 10.60
C VAL A 67 1.57 0.45 11.18
N VAL A 68 2.01 1.50 10.48
CA VAL A 68 3.06 2.41 10.94
C VAL A 68 2.40 3.69 11.45
N VAL A 69 2.53 3.94 12.75
CA VAL A 69 1.98 5.14 13.40
C VAL A 69 3.12 6.12 13.66
N LEU A 70 3.06 7.27 12.99
CA LEU A 70 4.04 8.34 13.12
C LEU A 70 3.33 9.69 13.27
N PRO A 71 3.90 10.63 14.04
CA PRO A 71 3.34 11.97 14.15
C PRO A 71 3.39 12.72 12.81
N CYS A 72 2.60 13.79 12.69
CA CYS A 72 2.64 14.66 11.52
C CYS A 72 4.06 15.22 11.31
N GLY A 73 4.51 15.26 10.07
CA GLY A 73 5.86 15.74 9.73
C GLY A 73 7.02 14.75 9.99
N ALA A 74 6.76 13.58 10.54
CA ALA A 74 7.79 12.57 10.79
C ALA A 74 8.27 11.83 9.52
N GLY A 75 7.75 12.17 8.35
CA GLY A 75 8.17 11.58 7.07
C GLY A 75 7.53 10.22 6.78
N LYS A 76 6.23 10.07 7.02
CA LYS A 76 5.47 8.85 6.65
C LYS A 76 5.68 8.43 5.21
N THR A 77 5.68 9.40 4.28
CA THR A 77 5.95 9.16 2.85
C THR A 77 7.32 8.54 2.60
N ILE A 78 8.33 8.93 3.39
CA ILE A 78 9.69 8.38 3.29
C ILE A 78 9.72 6.92 3.75
N VAL A 79 8.99 6.58 4.82
CA VAL A 79 8.85 5.19 5.26
C VAL A 79 8.14 4.35 4.19
N GLY A 80 7.10 4.90 3.56
CA GLY A 80 6.45 4.27 2.43
C GLY A 80 7.40 4.04 1.24
N ALA A 81 8.21 5.03 0.89
CA ALA A 81 9.24 4.90 -0.16
C ALA A 81 10.28 3.82 0.19
N ALA A 82 10.69 3.73 1.46
CA ALA A 82 11.61 2.69 1.93
C ALA A 82 10.97 1.29 1.85
N ALA A 83 9.70 1.16 2.18
CA ALA A 83 8.95 -0.08 2.02
C ALA A 83 8.82 -0.48 0.54
N MET A 84 8.56 0.48 -0.36
CA MET A 84 8.53 0.26 -1.81
C MET A 84 9.87 -0.22 -2.35
N ALA A 85 10.98 0.39 -1.89
CA ALA A 85 12.33 -0.04 -2.28
C ALA A 85 12.64 -1.47 -1.83
N LYS A 86 12.16 -1.89 -0.64
CA LYS A 86 12.30 -3.27 -0.17
C LYS A 86 11.43 -4.25 -0.97
N ALA A 87 10.21 -3.85 -1.31
CA ALA A 87 9.30 -4.67 -2.08
C ALA A 87 9.80 -4.87 -3.52
N GLY A 88 10.41 -3.84 -4.14
CA GLY A 88 10.88 -3.90 -5.52
C GLY A 88 9.79 -4.30 -6.51
N ALA A 89 8.54 -3.93 -6.24
CA ALA A 89 7.38 -4.37 -6.98
C ALA A 89 6.39 -3.22 -7.25
N THR A 90 5.46 -3.46 -8.15
CA THR A 90 4.36 -2.52 -8.43
C THR A 90 3.61 -2.16 -7.16
N THR A 91 3.30 -0.89 -7.00
CA THR A 91 2.73 -0.37 -5.77
C THR A 91 1.46 0.46 -6.02
N LEU A 92 0.41 0.14 -5.28
CA LEU A 92 -0.80 0.97 -5.22
C LEU A 92 -0.79 1.78 -3.92
N ILE A 93 -0.90 3.11 -4.03
CA ILE A 93 -0.93 4.03 -2.88
C ILE A 93 -2.31 4.67 -2.82
N LEU A 94 -3.01 4.49 -1.70
CA LEU A 94 -4.32 5.09 -1.46
C LEU A 94 -4.18 6.30 -0.54
N VAL A 95 -4.68 7.45 -1.01
CA VAL A 95 -4.56 8.74 -0.32
C VAL A 95 -5.92 9.39 -0.11
N THR A 96 -6.00 10.32 0.84
CA THR A 96 -7.25 11.00 1.20
C THR A 96 -7.78 11.93 0.12
N ASN A 97 -6.88 12.59 -0.62
CA ASN A 97 -7.24 13.57 -1.64
C ASN A 97 -6.13 13.79 -2.66
N THR A 98 -6.40 14.56 -3.70
CA THR A 98 -5.45 14.83 -4.79
C THR A 98 -4.24 15.68 -4.35
N VAL A 99 -4.36 16.47 -3.28
CA VAL A 99 -3.23 17.25 -2.74
C VAL A 99 -2.21 16.30 -2.10
N ALA A 100 -2.68 15.37 -1.27
CA ALA A 100 -1.85 14.31 -0.70
C ALA A 100 -1.19 13.47 -1.82
N GLY A 101 -1.95 13.12 -2.87
CA GLY A 101 -1.41 12.39 -4.02
C GLY A 101 -0.28 13.13 -4.74
N ARG A 102 -0.42 14.43 -4.95
CA ARG A 102 0.65 15.25 -5.53
C ARG A 102 1.88 15.36 -4.63
N GLN A 103 1.67 15.38 -3.30
CA GLN A 103 2.77 15.37 -2.35
C GLN A 103 3.53 14.04 -2.43
N TRP A 104 2.82 12.91 -2.42
CA TRP A 104 3.41 11.60 -2.62
C TRP A 104 4.24 11.53 -3.91
N LYS A 105 3.65 11.94 -5.04
CA LYS A 105 4.33 11.95 -6.33
C LYS A 105 5.64 12.75 -6.30
N ARG A 106 5.60 13.97 -5.74
CA ARG A 106 6.80 14.83 -5.63
C ARG A 106 7.89 14.20 -4.75
N GLU A 107 7.51 13.65 -3.60
CA GLU A 107 8.47 13.00 -2.69
C GLU A 107 9.09 11.75 -3.33
N LEU A 108 8.29 10.94 -4.02
CA LEU A 108 8.79 9.75 -4.71
C LEU A 108 9.80 10.12 -5.80
N ILE A 109 9.49 11.10 -6.65
CA ILE A 109 10.41 11.59 -7.71
C ILE A 109 11.69 12.16 -7.10
N ALA A 110 11.59 12.90 -6.00
CA ALA A 110 12.74 13.54 -5.38
C ALA A 110 13.67 12.57 -4.63
N ARG A 111 13.13 11.44 -4.14
CA ARG A 111 13.83 10.57 -3.19
C ARG A 111 14.04 9.14 -3.65
N THR A 112 13.53 8.79 -4.82
CA THR A 112 13.69 7.43 -5.39
C THR A 112 14.16 7.48 -6.84
N SER A 113 14.45 6.32 -7.39
CA SER A 113 14.78 6.16 -8.82
C SER A 113 13.58 6.36 -9.75
N LEU A 114 12.35 6.47 -9.21
CA LEU A 114 11.13 6.59 -10.01
C LEU A 114 11.11 7.88 -10.83
N THR A 115 10.67 7.75 -12.07
CA THR A 115 10.41 8.84 -12.99
C THR A 115 8.93 9.26 -12.96
N GLU A 116 8.61 10.38 -13.57
CA GLU A 116 7.22 10.85 -13.65
C GLU A 116 6.33 9.90 -14.45
N GLU A 117 6.86 9.25 -15.46
CA GLU A 117 6.17 8.30 -16.34
C GLU A 117 5.81 6.99 -15.64
N GLU A 118 6.50 6.63 -14.58
CA GLU A 118 6.25 5.42 -13.81
C GLU A 118 5.18 5.61 -12.73
N ILE A 119 4.80 6.87 -12.45
CA ILE A 119 3.82 7.20 -11.41
C ILE A 119 2.51 7.68 -12.05
N GLY A 120 1.47 6.87 -11.93
CA GLY A 120 0.11 7.17 -12.37
C GLY A 120 -0.74 7.84 -11.29
N GLU A 121 -1.67 8.68 -11.70
CA GLU A 121 -2.66 9.30 -10.83
C GLU A 121 -4.05 8.74 -11.15
N TYR A 122 -4.72 8.18 -10.15
CA TYR A 122 -6.07 7.64 -10.27
C TYR A 122 -7.05 8.38 -9.35
N SER A 123 -7.80 9.31 -9.92
CA SER A 123 -8.70 10.20 -9.19
C SER A 123 -10.00 10.45 -9.98
N GLY A 124 -10.84 11.38 -9.54
CA GLY A 124 -12.02 11.82 -10.31
C GLY A 124 -11.66 12.35 -11.70
N ALA A 125 -10.52 13.03 -11.84
CA ALA A 125 -10.11 13.70 -13.07
C ALA A 125 -9.17 12.86 -13.95
N LYS A 126 -8.35 11.99 -13.35
CA LYS A 126 -7.36 11.16 -14.06
C LYS A 126 -7.59 9.68 -13.78
N LYS A 127 -7.28 8.83 -14.74
CA LYS A 127 -7.45 7.37 -14.67
C LYS A 127 -6.20 6.64 -15.19
N GLU A 128 -5.02 7.05 -14.70
CA GLU A 128 -3.74 6.49 -15.12
C GLU A 128 -3.35 5.34 -14.20
N ILE A 129 -3.17 4.15 -14.76
CA ILE A 129 -2.64 2.97 -14.06
C ILE A 129 -1.22 2.73 -14.57
N ARG A 130 -0.25 2.84 -13.66
CA ARG A 130 1.18 2.71 -13.90
C ARG A 130 1.81 1.76 -12.88
N PRO A 131 3.09 1.38 -13.01
CA PRO A 131 3.75 0.52 -12.02
C PRO A 131 3.63 1.03 -10.57
N VAL A 132 3.67 2.33 -10.37
CA VAL A 132 3.28 2.99 -9.13
C VAL A 132 2.03 3.81 -9.41
N THR A 133 0.93 3.52 -8.73
CA THR A 133 -0.34 4.23 -8.93
C THR A 133 -0.82 4.84 -7.62
N ILE A 134 -1.10 6.15 -7.65
CA ILE A 134 -1.63 6.89 -6.51
C ILE A 134 -3.12 7.14 -6.74
N ALA A 135 -3.96 6.50 -5.96
CA ALA A 135 -5.42 6.61 -6.06
C ALA A 135 -6.03 7.30 -4.84
N THR A 136 -7.10 8.07 -5.04
CA THR A 136 -7.82 8.67 -3.91
C THR A 136 -8.87 7.71 -3.36
N TYR A 137 -9.05 7.66 -2.03
CA TYR A 137 -10.13 6.88 -1.41
C TYR A 137 -11.50 7.23 -2.00
N GLN A 138 -11.73 8.51 -2.28
CA GLN A 138 -13.00 8.99 -2.82
C GLN A 138 -13.34 8.31 -4.16
N VAL A 139 -12.37 8.17 -5.07
CA VAL A 139 -12.66 7.52 -6.36
C VAL A 139 -12.94 6.03 -6.17
N MET A 140 -12.19 5.35 -5.27
CA MET A 140 -12.37 3.93 -4.99
C MET A 140 -13.75 3.63 -4.39
N THR A 141 -14.28 4.53 -3.56
CA THR A 141 -15.58 4.39 -2.90
C THR A 141 -16.74 5.01 -3.68
N THR A 142 -16.49 5.55 -4.88
CA THR A 142 -17.56 6.09 -5.74
C THR A 142 -18.46 4.97 -6.22
N LYS A 143 -19.76 5.08 -5.89
CA LYS A 143 -20.79 4.10 -6.28
C LYS A 143 -21.53 4.58 -7.52
N ARG A 144 -21.70 3.73 -8.52
CA ARG A 144 -22.52 3.97 -9.71
C ARG A 144 -23.46 2.79 -9.92
N GLN A 145 -24.75 3.04 -10.00
CA GLN A 145 -25.77 2.00 -10.21
C GLN A 145 -25.64 0.79 -9.26
N GLY A 146 -25.27 1.05 -8.01
CA GLY A 146 -25.15 0.00 -6.99
C GLY A 146 -23.79 -0.69 -6.90
N ILE A 147 -22.89 -0.50 -7.86
CA ILE A 147 -21.56 -1.09 -7.92
C ILE A 147 -20.46 -0.05 -7.67
N TYR A 148 -19.27 -0.50 -7.33
CA TYR A 148 -18.06 0.31 -7.15
C TYR A 148 -17.10 0.05 -8.33
N PRO A 149 -17.28 0.73 -9.49
CA PRO A 149 -16.56 0.39 -10.71
C PRO A 149 -15.04 0.58 -10.61
N HIS A 150 -14.58 1.41 -9.68
CA HIS A 150 -13.16 1.72 -9.51
C HIS A 150 -12.42 0.74 -8.60
N LEU A 151 -13.10 -0.22 -7.97
CA LEU A 151 -12.44 -1.30 -7.23
C LEU A 151 -11.66 -2.24 -8.18
N GLU A 152 -12.00 -2.25 -9.47
CA GLU A 152 -11.23 -2.96 -10.50
C GLU A 152 -9.75 -2.56 -10.57
N VAL A 153 -9.36 -1.39 -10.03
CA VAL A 153 -7.95 -0.98 -9.92
C VAL A 153 -7.14 -1.98 -9.11
N PHE A 154 -7.74 -2.65 -8.11
CA PHE A 154 -7.06 -3.68 -7.33
C PHE A 154 -6.69 -4.91 -8.18
N ASP A 155 -7.50 -5.19 -9.22
CA ASP A 155 -7.31 -6.33 -10.12
C ASP A 155 -6.59 -5.93 -11.43
N SER A 156 -6.30 -4.63 -11.61
CA SER A 156 -5.73 -4.11 -12.86
C SER A 156 -4.26 -4.46 -13.06
N ARG A 157 -3.56 -4.82 -11.99
CA ARG A 157 -2.16 -5.28 -11.97
C ARG A 157 -1.97 -6.24 -10.80
N ASP A 158 -0.92 -7.05 -10.87
CA ASP A 158 -0.44 -7.83 -9.73
C ASP A 158 0.35 -6.92 -8.78
N TRP A 159 -0.37 -6.19 -7.92
CA TRP A 159 0.24 -5.28 -6.96
C TRP A 159 1.05 -6.04 -5.90
N GLY A 160 2.38 -5.81 -5.85
CA GLY A 160 3.23 -6.40 -4.82
C GLY A 160 3.17 -5.65 -3.49
N LEU A 161 2.76 -4.38 -3.49
CA LEU A 161 2.58 -3.57 -2.29
C LEU A 161 1.34 -2.67 -2.41
N ILE A 162 0.57 -2.60 -1.33
CA ILE A 162 -0.52 -1.63 -1.21
C ILE A 162 -0.29 -0.78 0.03
N ILE A 163 -0.23 0.53 -0.14
CA ILE A 163 -0.05 1.51 0.93
C ILE A 163 -1.36 2.27 1.15
N TYR A 164 -1.85 2.27 2.37
CA TYR A 164 -2.99 3.07 2.80
C TYR A 164 -2.48 4.26 3.61
N ASP A 165 -2.51 5.47 3.06
CA ASP A 165 -2.09 6.68 3.76
C ASP A 165 -3.23 7.28 4.57
N GLU A 166 -2.92 7.76 5.79
CA GLU A 166 -3.89 8.37 6.71
C GLU A 166 -5.10 7.48 7.01
N VAL A 167 -4.88 6.19 7.28
CA VAL A 167 -5.94 5.28 7.73
C VAL A 167 -6.32 5.64 9.18
N HIS A 168 -7.25 6.57 9.30
CA HIS A 168 -7.87 6.90 10.58
C HIS A 168 -9.18 6.13 10.71
N LEU A 169 -9.36 5.51 11.83
CA LEU A 169 -10.59 4.87 12.24
C LEU A 169 -11.47 5.84 12.99
#